data_f95f1dc6257a07ab265cc58974848c1f
#
_entry.id   f95f1dc6257a07ab265cc58974848c1f
#
_cell.length_a   1.000
_cell.length_b   1.000
_cell.length_c   1.000
_cell.angle_alpha   90.00
_cell.angle_beta   90.00
_cell.angle_gamma   90.00
#
_symmetry.space_group_name_H-M   'P 1'
#
loop_
_entity.id
_entity.type
_entity.pdbx_description
1 polymer ?
#
loop_
_entity_poly.entity_id
_entity_poly.type
_entity_poly.pdbx_seq_one_letter_code
_entity_poly.pdbx_strand_id
1 'polypeptide(L)'
;MILKNISIINFKNIKSANLELSPKINCLIGHNGMGKTNFLDAIYYLSFCRSAYNSIDSQIITHDEPFFMLEGNYDNDKGEIENVYCGMKRGTKKHFKRNKKEYKRLSQHIGLIPLILVSPSDVSLIEGGSEERRKLMDVVISQYDYSYIEALSNYNKALQQRNALLKMEEEPDITLLELWEQQMASNGELLYQKRQAFVDELVPLFQQIYQQISGDKEQVRLHYVSHCQRGPLLDVIQRDRFKDRAVGYSLHGVHRDDLEFLLGDYPMKREGSQGQNKTFVIALKLAQFTFLQRTSSNTLPLLLLDDIFDKLDAQRVEAIVKLVAGDHFGQIFITDTNRDHLDKILLNMQGDHTIFYVENGEIMK
;
A
#
# COMPACT_ATOMS: atom_id res chain seq x y z
N MET A 1 -15.79 -7.36 0.20
CA MET A 1 -16.33 -6.31 -0.71
C MET A 1 -15.96 -6.62 -2.15
N ILE A 2 -16.89 -6.45 -3.11
CA ILE A 2 -16.67 -6.71 -4.54
C ILE A 2 -17.04 -5.43 -5.31
N LEU A 3 -16.11 -4.86 -6.05
CA LEU A 3 -16.35 -3.72 -6.94
C LEU A 3 -17.13 -4.19 -8.16
N LYS A 4 -18.39 -3.79 -8.28
CA LYS A 4 -19.30 -4.19 -9.38
C LYS A 4 -19.13 -3.34 -10.62
N ASN A 5 -19.04 -2.05 -10.42
CA ASN A 5 -18.82 -1.11 -11.50
C ASN A 5 -17.98 0.08 -11.03
N ILE A 6 -17.29 0.70 -11.98
CA ILE A 6 -16.49 1.89 -11.76
C ILE A 6 -16.73 2.89 -12.88
N SER A 7 -16.95 4.16 -12.51
CA SER A 7 -17.02 5.30 -13.41
C SER A 7 -15.81 6.20 -13.17
N ILE A 8 -15.12 6.54 -14.23
CA ILE A 8 -13.91 7.37 -14.23
C ILE A 8 -14.11 8.52 -15.22
N ILE A 9 -13.82 9.74 -14.79
CA ILE A 9 -13.81 10.93 -15.68
C ILE A 9 -12.53 11.72 -15.43
N ASN A 10 -11.76 11.99 -16.47
CA ASN A 10 -10.57 12.85 -16.48
C ASN A 10 -9.51 12.48 -15.43
N PHE A 11 -9.29 11.19 -15.25
CA PHE A 11 -8.30 10.66 -14.32
C PHE A 11 -7.02 10.23 -15.05
N LYS A 12 -5.94 10.98 -14.86
CA LYS A 12 -4.65 10.79 -15.55
C LYS A 12 -4.84 10.82 -17.07
N ASN A 13 -4.61 9.71 -17.80
CA ASN A 13 -4.84 9.62 -19.24
C ASN A 13 -6.23 9.02 -19.60
N ILE A 14 -7.03 8.63 -18.62
CA ILE A 14 -8.37 8.09 -18.84
C ILE A 14 -9.36 9.25 -18.87
N LYS A 15 -9.89 9.57 -20.06
CA LYS A 15 -10.87 10.64 -20.22
C LYS A 15 -12.24 10.27 -19.70
N SER A 16 -12.71 9.07 -20.05
CA SER A 16 -13.99 8.53 -19.58
C SER A 16 -13.97 7.01 -19.65
N ALA A 17 -14.43 6.35 -18.58
CA ALA A 17 -14.70 4.93 -18.57
C ALA A 17 -15.90 4.65 -17.66
N ASN A 18 -16.77 3.73 -18.07
CA ASN A 18 -17.85 3.19 -17.25
C ASN A 18 -17.90 1.68 -17.47
N LEU A 19 -17.42 0.93 -16.48
CA LEU A 19 -17.15 -0.50 -16.64
C LEU A 19 -17.92 -1.33 -15.63
N GLU A 20 -18.56 -2.39 -16.11
CA GLU A 20 -19.05 -3.49 -15.28
C GLU A 20 -17.96 -4.54 -15.13
N LEU A 21 -17.72 -4.96 -13.91
CA LEU A 21 -16.59 -5.79 -13.51
C LEU A 21 -17.02 -7.19 -13.11
N SER A 22 -16.17 -8.18 -13.42
CA SER A 22 -16.35 -9.54 -12.91
C SER A 22 -16.13 -9.58 -11.39
N PRO A 23 -16.92 -10.36 -10.66
CA PRO A 23 -16.73 -10.53 -9.22
C PRO A 23 -15.44 -11.30 -8.86
N LYS A 24 -14.79 -11.94 -9.81
CA LYS A 24 -13.57 -12.72 -9.58
C LYS A 24 -12.36 -12.11 -10.26
N ILE A 25 -12.27 -12.14 -11.58
CA ILE A 25 -11.06 -11.77 -12.30
C ILE A 25 -11.36 -10.71 -13.35
N ASN A 26 -10.59 -9.65 -13.33
CA ASN A 26 -10.63 -8.57 -14.30
C ASN A 26 -9.23 -8.38 -14.89
N CYS A 27 -9.08 -8.65 -16.17
CA CYS A 27 -7.82 -8.54 -16.90
C CYS A 27 -7.82 -7.31 -17.79
N LEU A 28 -6.75 -6.51 -17.74
CA LEU A 28 -6.54 -5.37 -18.61
C LEU A 28 -5.34 -5.64 -19.51
N ILE A 29 -5.57 -5.65 -20.83
CA ILE A 29 -4.56 -5.90 -21.86
C ILE A 29 -4.33 -4.64 -22.66
N GLY A 30 -3.08 -4.34 -22.96
CA GLY A 30 -2.70 -3.20 -23.81
C GLY A 30 -1.21 -2.92 -23.75
N HIS A 31 -0.70 -2.16 -24.68
CA HIS A 31 0.70 -1.76 -24.68
C HIS A 31 1.07 -0.90 -23.47
N ASN A 32 2.37 -0.74 -23.22
CA ASN A 32 2.85 0.14 -22.16
C ASN A 32 2.42 1.61 -22.42
N GLY A 33 2.06 2.32 -21.34
CA GLY A 33 1.61 3.71 -21.43
C GLY A 33 0.13 3.90 -21.79
N MET A 34 -0.61 2.84 -22.15
CA MET A 34 -2.01 2.96 -22.60
C MET A 34 -3.00 3.29 -21.48
N GLY A 35 -2.65 3.14 -20.18
CA GLY A 35 -3.54 3.51 -19.09
C GLY A 35 -3.91 2.38 -18.14
N LYS A 36 -3.39 1.15 -18.33
CA LYS A 36 -3.66 0.00 -17.46
C LYS A 36 -3.37 0.29 -15.98
N THR A 37 -2.16 0.74 -15.67
CA THR A 37 -1.75 1.17 -14.32
C THR A 37 -2.63 2.30 -13.79
N ASN A 38 -3.07 3.22 -14.64
CA ASN A 38 -3.93 4.33 -14.24
C ASN A 38 -5.33 3.85 -13.84
N PHE A 39 -5.84 2.80 -14.46
CA PHE A 39 -7.09 2.17 -14.04
C PHE A 39 -6.95 1.51 -12.65
N LEU A 40 -5.86 0.77 -12.41
CA LEU A 40 -5.60 0.20 -11.08
C LEU A 40 -5.42 1.31 -10.02
N ASP A 41 -4.78 2.40 -10.38
CA ASP A 41 -4.63 3.55 -9.49
C ASP A 41 -5.97 4.23 -9.17
N ALA A 42 -6.94 4.24 -10.08
CA ALA A 42 -8.29 4.71 -9.79
C ALA A 42 -9.00 3.86 -8.73
N ILE A 43 -8.85 2.52 -8.79
CA ILE A 43 -9.36 1.61 -7.76
C ILE A 43 -8.62 1.83 -6.43
N TYR A 44 -7.30 1.95 -6.47
CA TYR A 44 -6.48 2.27 -5.30
C TYR A 44 -6.90 3.60 -4.66
N TYR A 45 -7.17 4.61 -5.48
CA TYR A 45 -7.61 5.93 -5.01
C TYR A 45 -8.94 5.88 -4.27
N LEU A 46 -9.89 5.07 -4.76
CA LEU A 46 -11.18 4.85 -4.09
C LEU A 46 -11.03 4.11 -2.75
N SER A 47 -9.95 3.34 -2.54
CA SER A 47 -9.66 2.67 -1.27
C SER A 47 -8.87 3.57 -0.29
N PHE A 48 -7.84 4.26 -0.77
CA PHE A 48 -6.89 4.99 0.09
C PHE A 48 -7.06 6.51 0.07
N CYS A 49 -8.05 7.05 -0.64
CA CYS A 49 -8.27 8.48 -0.82
C CYS A 49 -7.05 9.22 -1.41
N ARG A 50 -6.14 8.53 -2.06
CA ARG A 50 -4.92 9.07 -2.69
C ARG A 50 -4.40 8.13 -3.77
N SER A 51 -3.62 8.67 -4.70
CA SER A 51 -2.91 7.86 -5.69
C SER A 51 -1.78 7.04 -5.04
N ALA A 52 -1.51 5.86 -5.60
CA ALA A 52 -0.34 5.06 -5.27
C ALA A 52 0.96 5.68 -5.83
N TYR A 53 0.87 6.43 -6.91
CA TYR A 53 2.02 6.88 -7.71
C TYR A 53 2.25 8.40 -7.64
N ASN A 54 1.20 9.19 -7.37
CA ASN A 54 1.28 10.64 -7.34
C ASN A 54 0.95 11.18 -5.94
N SER A 55 1.86 11.98 -5.38
CA SER A 55 1.66 12.61 -4.07
C SER A 55 0.76 13.86 -4.12
N ILE A 56 0.57 14.45 -5.30
CA ILE A 56 -0.17 15.69 -5.51
C ILE A 56 -1.45 15.42 -6.29
N ASP A 57 -2.60 15.58 -5.64
CA ASP A 57 -3.91 15.30 -6.24
C ASP A 57 -4.21 16.12 -7.51
N SER A 58 -3.73 17.35 -7.63
CA SER A 58 -3.95 18.18 -8.82
C SER A 58 -3.27 17.64 -10.09
N GLN A 59 -2.23 16.82 -9.94
CA GLN A 59 -1.53 16.16 -11.05
C GLN A 59 -2.26 14.93 -11.59
N ILE A 60 -3.31 14.49 -10.89
CA ILE A 60 -4.13 13.35 -11.29
C ILE A 60 -5.17 13.75 -12.34
N ILE A 61 -5.57 15.03 -12.35
CA ILE A 61 -6.53 15.55 -13.33
C ILE A 61 -5.89 15.50 -14.72
N THR A 62 -6.57 14.93 -15.70
CA THR A 62 -6.13 14.93 -17.12
C THR A 62 -5.67 16.33 -17.55
N HIS A 63 -4.63 16.40 -18.36
CA HIS A 63 -4.14 17.69 -18.88
C HIS A 63 -5.28 18.45 -19.56
N ASP A 64 -5.30 19.76 -19.33
CA ASP A 64 -6.28 20.72 -19.85
C ASP A 64 -7.71 20.54 -19.34
N GLU A 65 -7.99 19.53 -18.51
CA GLU A 65 -9.30 19.32 -17.92
C GLU A 65 -9.45 20.04 -16.58
N PRO A 66 -10.68 20.53 -16.25
CA PRO A 66 -10.90 21.31 -15.04
C PRO A 66 -11.08 20.47 -13.76
N PHE A 67 -11.41 19.19 -13.88
CA PHE A 67 -11.70 18.32 -12.75
C PHE A 67 -11.48 16.85 -13.10
N PHE A 68 -11.41 15.98 -12.08
CA PHE A 68 -11.60 14.54 -12.22
C PHE A 68 -12.74 14.04 -11.33
N MET A 69 -13.29 12.87 -11.68
CA MET A 69 -14.28 12.14 -10.91
C MET A 69 -14.01 10.65 -10.95
N LEU A 70 -14.12 10.02 -9.79
CA LEU A 70 -14.12 8.56 -9.60
C LEU A 70 -15.37 8.17 -8.84
N GLU A 71 -16.05 7.12 -9.27
CA GLU A 71 -17.18 6.55 -8.56
C GLU A 71 -17.14 5.02 -8.68
N GLY A 72 -17.24 4.33 -7.55
CA GLY A 72 -17.30 2.88 -7.47
C GLY A 72 -18.51 2.41 -6.68
N ASN A 73 -19.20 1.38 -7.19
CA ASN A 73 -20.25 0.68 -6.48
C ASN A 73 -19.78 -0.70 -6.08
N TYR A 74 -19.83 -0.99 -4.79
CA TYR A 74 -19.32 -2.20 -4.18
C TYR A 74 -20.46 -3.00 -3.57
N ASP A 75 -20.49 -4.33 -3.78
CA ASP A 75 -21.29 -5.22 -2.97
C ASP A 75 -20.55 -5.51 -1.66
N ASN A 76 -21.19 -5.27 -0.53
CA ASN A 76 -20.70 -5.72 0.75
C ASN A 76 -21.14 -7.17 1.05
N ASP A 77 -20.57 -7.77 2.11
CA ASP A 77 -20.86 -9.17 2.49
C ASP A 77 -22.30 -9.38 2.97
N LYS A 78 -23.08 -8.30 3.12
CA LYS A 78 -24.52 -8.33 3.46
C LYS A 78 -25.44 -8.21 2.23
N GLY A 79 -24.86 -8.09 1.03
CA GLY A 79 -25.61 -7.86 -0.21
C GLY A 79 -26.13 -6.44 -0.39
N GLU A 80 -25.58 -5.47 0.37
CA GLU A 80 -25.94 -4.06 0.23
C GLU A 80 -24.92 -3.36 -0.67
N ILE A 81 -25.39 -2.39 -1.45
CA ILE A 81 -24.51 -1.60 -2.33
C ILE A 81 -23.90 -0.44 -1.56
N GLU A 82 -22.58 -0.39 -1.53
CA GLU A 82 -21.80 0.73 -1.01
C GLU A 82 -21.30 1.58 -2.17
N ASN A 83 -21.76 2.83 -2.24
CA ASN A 83 -21.30 3.79 -3.23
C ASN A 83 -20.17 4.63 -2.65
N VAL A 84 -19.04 4.69 -3.35
CA VAL A 84 -17.88 5.51 -3.01
C VAL A 84 -17.59 6.46 -4.16
N TYR A 85 -17.55 7.74 -3.86
CA TYR A 85 -17.36 8.82 -4.81
C TYR A 85 -16.20 9.74 -4.40
N CYS A 86 -15.36 10.09 -5.36
CA CYS A 86 -14.37 11.15 -5.23
C CYS A 86 -14.42 12.09 -6.42
N GLY A 87 -14.50 13.40 -6.17
CA GLY A 87 -14.39 14.43 -7.19
C GLY A 87 -13.53 15.60 -6.71
N MET A 88 -12.75 16.17 -7.62
CA MET A 88 -11.91 17.33 -7.34
C MET A 88 -11.79 18.24 -8.55
N LYS A 89 -11.95 19.53 -8.36
CA LYS A 89 -11.63 20.58 -9.36
C LYS A 89 -10.22 21.12 -9.09
N ARG A 90 -9.55 21.60 -10.15
CA ARG A 90 -8.25 22.27 -10.00
C ARG A 90 -8.35 23.43 -9.01
N GLY A 91 -7.38 23.52 -8.10
CA GLY A 91 -7.32 24.58 -7.09
C GLY A 91 -8.30 24.45 -5.93
N THR A 92 -9.10 23.36 -5.85
CA THR A 92 -10.03 23.12 -4.76
C THR A 92 -9.67 21.87 -3.95
N LYS A 93 -10.29 21.72 -2.79
CA LYS A 93 -10.22 20.47 -2.02
C LYS A 93 -11.03 19.37 -2.70
N LYS A 94 -10.57 18.13 -2.56
CA LYS A 94 -11.33 16.96 -3.01
C LYS A 94 -12.55 16.71 -2.12
N HIS A 95 -13.63 16.26 -2.74
CA HIS A 95 -14.84 15.80 -2.09
C HIS A 95 -14.86 14.28 -2.13
N PHE A 96 -14.86 13.64 -0.97
CA PHE A 96 -14.90 12.19 -0.83
C PHE A 96 -16.15 11.78 -0.05
N LYS A 97 -16.99 10.93 -0.67
CA LYS A 97 -18.30 10.58 -0.14
C LYS A 97 -18.49 9.07 -0.10
N ARG A 98 -19.19 8.58 0.93
CA ARG A 98 -19.74 7.23 1.03
C ARG A 98 -21.25 7.32 1.12
N ASN A 99 -21.99 6.64 0.24
CA ASN A 99 -23.45 6.65 0.19
C ASN A 99 -24.01 8.09 0.22
N LYS A 100 -23.43 8.97 -0.62
CA LYS A 100 -23.74 10.41 -0.75
C LYS A 100 -23.39 11.28 0.47
N LYS A 101 -22.88 10.69 1.58
CA LYS A 101 -22.41 11.44 2.75
C LYS A 101 -20.92 11.74 2.66
N GLU A 102 -20.55 13.01 2.82
CA GLU A 102 -19.16 13.45 2.79
C GLU A 102 -18.43 13.09 4.09
N TYR A 103 -17.20 12.62 3.99
CA TYR A 103 -16.35 12.34 5.15
C TYR A 103 -15.86 13.62 5.80
N LYS A 104 -15.96 13.70 7.12
CA LYS A 104 -15.34 14.78 7.91
C LYS A 104 -13.82 14.61 7.96
N ARG A 105 -13.33 13.39 8.02
CA ARG A 105 -11.91 13.00 8.01
C ARG A 105 -11.73 11.80 7.10
N LEU A 106 -10.83 11.90 6.13
CA LEU A 106 -10.57 10.81 5.18
C LEU A 106 -10.01 9.54 5.84
N SER A 107 -9.39 9.67 7.02
CA SER A 107 -8.96 8.52 7.82
C SER A 107 -10.10 7.57 8.20
N GLN A 108 -11.34 8.05 8.25
CA GLN A 108 -12.53 7.22 8.54
C GLN A 108 -12.91 6.29 7.37
N HIS A 109 -12.37 6.55 6.17
CA HIS A 109 -12.60 5.72 5.00
C HIS A 109 -11.60 4.56 4.90
N ILE A 110 -10.38 4.77 5.41
CA ILE A 110 -9.31 3.77 5.31
C ILE A 110 -9.74 2.47 6.00
N GLY A 111 -9.57 1.34 5.29
CA GLY A 111 -9.98 0.02 5.75
C GLY A 111 -11.40 -0.40 5.39
N LEU A 112 -12.23 0.51 4.84
CA LEU A 112 -13.55 0.16 4.31
C LEU A 112 -13.43 -0.80 3.13
N ILE A 113 -12.47 -0.56 2.24
CA ILE A 113 -12.17 -1.37 1.06
C ILE A 113 -10.72 -1.86 1.20
N PRO A 114 -10.47 -2.97 1.92
CA PRO A 114 -9.11 -3.49 2.04
C PRO A 114 -8.56 -3.85 0.67
N LEU A 115 -7.29 -3.49 0.43
CA LEU A 115 -6.68 -3.63 -0.88
C LEU A 115 -5.17 -3.83 -0.77
N ILE A 116 -4.64 -4.72 -1.61
CA ILE A 116 -3.19 -4.87 -1.83
C ILE A 116 -2.91 -4.59 -3.31
N LEU A 117 -1.95 -3.70 -3.54
CA LEU A 117 -1.39 -3.42 -4.86
C LEU A 117 0.02 -4.02 -4.94
N VAL A 118 0.26 -4.79 -5.98
CA VAL A 118 1.59 -5.27 -6.39
C VAL A 118 1.95 -4.59 -7.70
N SER A 119 3.05 -3.87 -7.74
CA SER A 119 3.44 -3.10 -8.91
C SER A 119 4.96 -3.15 -9.18
N PRO A 120 5.42 -2.83 -10.39
CA PRO A 120 6.85 -2.77 -10.68
C PRO A 120 7.62 -1.77 -9.80
N SER A 121 6.97 -0.71 -9.31
CA SER A 121 7.57 0.28 -8.41
C SER A 121 7.90 -0.27 -7.03
N ASP A 122 7.31 -1.39 -6.62
CA ASP A 122 7.57 -2.02 -5.32
C ASP A 122 9.02 -2.54 -5.16
N VAL A 123 9.80 -2.61 -6.25
CA VAL A 123 11.26 -2.85 -6.19
C VAL A 123 11.95 -1.80 -5.30
N SER A 124 11.40 -0.60 -5.18
CA SER A 124 11.87 0.43 -4.25
C SER A 124 11.88 -0.01 -2.79
N LEU A 125 11.10 -1.00 -2.40
CA LEU A 125 11.14 -1.61 -1.05
C LEU A 125 12.49 -2.24 -0.74
N ILE A 126 13.15 -2.81 -1.77
CA ILE A 126 14.48 -3.41 -1.65
C ILE A 126 15.58 -2.37 -1.94
N GLU A 127 15.46 -1.65 -3.05
CA GLU A 127 16.49 -0.71 -3.51
C GLU A 127 16.50 0.61 -2.73
N GLY A 128 15.35 1.02 -2.23
CA GLY A 128 15.16 2.26 -1.49
C GLY A 128 15.61 2.22 -0.03
N GLY A 129 15.26 3.25 0.71
CA GLY A 129 15.55 3.40 2.14
C GLY A 129 14.48 2.78 3.05
N SER A 130 14.72 2.89 4.36
CA SER A 130 13.77 2.44 5.39
C SER A 130 12.41 3.16 5.34
N GLU A 131 12.35 4.34 4.72
CA GLU A 131 11.10 5.08 4.56
C GLU A 131 10.05 4.30 3.78
N GLU A 132 10.45 3.67 2.65
CA GLU A 132 9.53 2.86 1.84
C GLU A 132 9.00 1.64 2.61
N ARG A 133 9.87 1.00 3.40
CA ARG A 133 9.48 -0.16 4.22
C ARG A 133 8.59 0.23 5.42
N ARG A 134 8.79 1.42 6.00
CA ARG A 134 7.84 1.96 7.00
C ARG A 134 6.49 2.26 6.37
N LYS A 135 6.46 2.93 5.20
CA LYS A 135 5.22 3.19 4.46
C LYS A 135 4.44 1.90 4.17
N LEU A 136 5.15 0.83 3.80
CA LEU A 136 4.54 -0.49 3.57
C LEU A 136 3.81 -0.99 4.84
N MET A 137 4.47 -0.95 6.01
CA MET A 137 3.83 -1.34 7.28
C MET A 137 2.65 -0.42 7.61
N ASP A 138 2.84 0.89 7.48
CA ASP A 138 1.82 1.89 7.80
C ASP A 138 0.57 1.72 6.92
N VAL A 139 0.73 1.45 5.62
CA VAL A 139 -0.37 1.24 4.68
C VAL A 139 -1.18 -0.01 5.05
N VAL A 140 -0.53 -1.10 5.45
CA VAL A 140 -1.24 -2.34 5.79
C VAL A 140 -1.93 -2.22 7.14
N ILE A 141 -1.22 -1.78 8.18
CA ILE A 141 -1.77 -1.67 9.54
C ILE A 141 -2.93 -0.68 9.59
N SER A 142 -2.84 0.42 8.85
CA SER A 142 -3.93 1.42 8.77
C SER A 142 -5.24 0.85 8.21
N GLN A 143 -5.22 -0.24 7.47
CA GLN A 143 -6.44 -0.82 6.90
C GLN A 143 -7.27 -1.62 7.91
N TYR A 144 -6.71 -2.04 9.02
CA TYR A 144 -7.42 -2.82 10.01
C TYR A 144 -7.42 -2.21 11.43
N ASP A 145 -6.56 -1.22 11.67
CA ASP A 145 -6.42 -0.61 12.99
C ASP A 145 -6.53 0.93 12.92
N TYR A 146 -7.70 1.45 13.26
CA TYR A 146 -7.93 2.90 13.29
C TYR A 146 -7.09 3.62 14.35
N SER A 147 -6.81 2.95 15.49
CA SER A 147 -5.96 3.54 16.55
C SER A 147 -4.53 3.80 16.09
N TYR A 148 -4.05 2.96 15.16
CA TYR A 148 -2.76 3.15 14.50
C TYR A 148 -2.71 4.43 13.67
N ILE A 149 -3.78 4.72 12.90
CA ILE A 149 -3.85 5.95 12.08
C ILE A 149 -3.77 7.20 12.98
N GLU A 150 -4.49 7.20 14.10
CA GLU A 150 -4.48 8.33 15.04
C GLU A 150 -3.11 8.48 15.69
N ALA A 151 -2.51 7.40 16.17
CA ALA A 151 -1.18 7.41 16.75
C ALA A 151 -0.12 7.90 15.75
N LEU A 152 -0.17 7.44 14.50
CA LEU A 152 0.75 7.86 13.44
C LEU A 152 0.61 9.36 13.13
N SER A 153 -0.61 9.87 13.05
CA SER A 153 -0.88 11.30 12.85
C SER A 153 -0.35 12.15 14.01
N ASN A 154 -0.62 11.74 15.26
CA ASN A 154 -0.19 12.45 16.45
C ASN A 154 1.35 12.41 16.60
N TYR A 155 1.96 11.26 16.35
CA TYR A 155 3.41 11.10 16.35
C TYR A 155 4.09 12.03 15.33
N ASN A 156 3.60 12.03 14.09
CA ASN A 156 4.16 12.87 13.02
C ASN A 156 4.01 14.35 13.33
N LYS A 157 2.87 14.78 13.91
CA LYS A 157 2.68 16.15 14.38
C LYS A 157 3.67 16.50 15.49
N ALA A 158 3.83 15.66 16.50
CA ALA A 158 4.76 15.87 17.61
C ALA A 158 6.21 15.94 17.12
N LEU A 159 6.60 15.03 16.20
CA LEU A 159 7.92 15.03 15.55
C LEU A 159 8.19 16.35 14.81
N GLN A 160 7.19 16.83 14.04
CA GLN A 160 7.31 18.09 13.31
C GLN A 160 7.49 19.28 14.25
N GLN A 161 6.71 19.36 15.33
CA GLN A 161 6.79 20.44 16.33
C GLN A 161 8.10 20.38 17.09
N ARG A 162 8.53 19.19 17.53
CA ARG A 162 9.84 19.03 18.19
C ARG A 162 10.98 19.47 17.27
N ASN A 163 10.97 19.03 16.00
CA ASN A 163 12.01 19.42 15.04
C ASN A 163 12.00 20.92 14.73
N ALA A 164 10.85 21.59 14.79
CA ALA A 164 10.78 23.05 14.67
C ALA A 164 11.47 23.75 15.85
N LEU A 165 11.24 23.27 17.07
CA LEU A 165 11.92 23.79 18.27
C LEU A 165 13.44 23.56 18.25
N LEU A 166 13.87 22.37 17.80
CA LEU A 166 15.29 22.03 17.68
C LEU A 166 16.06 22.90 16.67
N LYS A 167 15.37 23.49 15.70
CA LYS A 167 15.97 24.37 14.67
C LYS A 167 16.07 25.85 15.10
N MET A 168 15.45 26.24 16.19
CA MET A 168 15.48 27.63 16.65
C MET A 168 16.93 28.02 17.02
N GLU A 169 17.33 29.28 16.74
CA GLU A 169 18.63 29.81 17.14
C GLU A 169 18.74 29.97 18.66
N GLU A 170 17.67 30.47 19.27
CA GLU A 170 17.56 30.58 20.71
C GLU A 170 17.28 29.22 21.36
N GLU A 171 17.56 29.10 22.66
CA GLU A 171 17.19 27.89 23.41
C GLU A 171 15.67 27.75 23.46
N PRO A 172 15.15 26.54 23.04
CA PRO A 172 13.72 26.31 23.06
C PRO A 172 13.20 26.26 24.51
N ASP A 173 11.92 26.62 24.68
CA ASP A 173 11.23 26.41 25.95
C ASP A 173 11.25 24.89 26.26
N ILE A 174 11.89 24.55 27.38
CA ILE A 174 12.07 23.14 27.80
C ILE A 174 10.73 22.45 28.09
N THR A 175 9.75 23.18 28.63
CA THR A 175 8.42 22.63 28.95
C THR A 175 7.69 22.24 27.68
N LEU A 176 7.79 23.09 26.65
CA LEU A 176 7.17 22.80 25.35
C LEU A 176 7.89 21.66 24.62
N LEU A 177 9.22 21.60 24.73
CA LEU A 177 10.01 20.52 24.16
C LEU A 177 9.64 19.17 24.80
N GLU A 178 9.54 19.11 26.12
CA GLU A 178 9.15 17.92 26.88
C GLU A 178 7.72 17.47 26.58
N LEU A 179 6.80 18.39 26.37
CA LEU A 179 5.44 18.08 25.94
C LEU A 179 5.44 17.29 24.61
N TRP A 180 6.19 17.75 23.62
CA TRP A 180 6.25 17.07 22.33
C TRP A 180 7.03 15.75 22.42
N GLU A 181 8.05 15.65 23.26
CA GLU A 181 8.77 14.40 23.50
C GLU A 181 7.87 13.34 24.15
N GLN A 182 7.05 13.72 25.13
CA GLN A 182 6.05 12.83 25.72
C GLN A 182 5.02 12.37 24.71
N GLN A 183 4.54 13.28 23.83
CA GLN A 183 3.63 12.93 22.73
C GLN A 183 4.28 11.99 21.71
N MET A 184 5.56 12.22 21.37
CA MET A 184 6.32 11.30 20.53
C MET A 184 6.50 9.95 21.19
N ALA A 185 6.83 9.89 22.47
CA ALA A 185 7.08 8.64 23.18
C ALA A 185 5.81 7.81 23.29
N SER A 186 4.71 8.36 23.78
CA SER A 186 3.46 7.61 23.99
C SER A 186 2.87 7.08 22.67
N ASN A 187 2.81 7.91 21.63
CA ASN A 187 2.34 7.46 20.32
C ASN A 187 3.34 6.53 19.63
N GLY A 188 4.65 6.79 19.79
CA GLY A 188 5.71 5.96 19.23
C GLY A 188 5.75 4.55 19.80
N GLU A 189 5.56 4.39 21.11
CA GLU A 189 5.48 3.06 21.75
C GLU A 189 4.26 2.27 21.26
N LEU A 190 3.11 2.93 21.08
CA LEU A 190 1.94 2.29 20.49
C LEU A 190 2.22 1.85 19.04
N LEU A 191 2.82 2.71 18.21
CA LEU A 191 3.21 2.36 16.83
C LEU A 191 4.19 1.19 16.80
N TYR A 192 5.20 1.19 17.69
CA TYR A 192 6.14 0.09 17.81
C TYR A 192 5.46 -1.24 18.14
N GLN A 193 4.59 -1.26 19.15
CA GLN A 193 3.87 -2.48 19.56
C GLN A 193 3.03 -3.03 18.39
N LYS A 194 2.31 -2.15 17.66
CA LYS A 194 1.49 -2.56 16.52
C LYS A 194 2.32 -3.06 15.34
N ARG A 195 3.46 -2.41 15.05
CA ARG A 195 4.38 -2.86 13.99
C ARG A 195 5.04 -4.19 14.34
N GLN A 196 5.46 -4.37 15.60
CA GLN A 196 6.04 -5.62 16.07
C GLN A 196 5.03 -6.77 15.92
N ALA A 197 3.81 -6.60 16.43
CA ALA A 197 2.75 -7.61 16.32
C ALA A 197 2.44 -7.95 14.84
N PHE A 198 2.35 -6.93 13.98
CA PHE A 198 2.17 -7.13 12.55
C PHE A 198 3.30 -7.94 11.92
N VAL A 199 4.57 -7.62 12.23
CA VAL A 199 5.72 -8.32 11.66
C VAL A 199 5.80 -9.75 12.18
N ASP A 200 5.52 -9.99 13.45
CA ASP A 200 5.53 -11.34 14.04
C ASP A 200 4.52 -12.28 13.35
N GLU A 201 3.34 -11.75 12.96
CA GLU A 201 2.35 -12.51 12.20
C GLU A 201 2.67 -12.60 10.69
N LEU A 202 3.28 -11.56 10.12
CA LEU A 202 3.61 -11.51 8.69
C LEU A 202 4.75 -12.45 8.31
N VAL A 203 5.78 -12.59 9.16
CA VAL A 203 7.00 -13.37 8.87
C VAL A 203 6.68 -14.81 8.48
N PRO A 204 5.90 -15.60 9.24
CA PRO A 204 5.60 -16.98 8.86
C PRO A 204 4.79 -17.08 7.56
N LEU A 205 3.86 -16.15 7.30
CA LEU A 205 3.10 -16.09 6.05
C LEU A 205 4.01 -15.80 4.86
N PHE A 206 4.90 -14.83 5.02
CA PHE A 206 5.86 -14.46 4.00
C PHE A 206 6.80 -15.63 3.66
N GLN A 207 7.36 -16.28 4.66
CA GLN A 207 8.26 -17.42 4.45
C GLN A 207 7.56 -18.56 3.74
N GLN A 208 6.35 -18.90 4.13
CA GLN A 208 5.55 -19.94 3.48
C GLN A 208 5.28 -19.63 2.00
N ILE A 209 4.84 -18.40 1.68
CA ILE A 209 4.55 -18.00 0.31
C ILE A 209 5.83 -17.91 -0.53
N TYR A 210 6.91 -17.36 0.03
CA TYR A 210 8.18 -17.29 -0.67
C TYR A 210 8.71 -18.68 -1.03
N GLN A 211 8.65 -19.61 -0.10
CA GLN A 211 9.03 -21.00 -0.29
C GLN A 211 8.24 -21.67 -1.40
N GLN A 212 6.92 -21.45 -1.46
CA GLN A 212 6.06 -21.97 -2.52
C GLN A 212 6.43 -21.43 -3.92
N ILE A 213 6.90 -20.17 -4.02
CA ILE A 213 7.29 -19.57 -5.29
C ILE A 213 8.71 -19.94 -5.68
N SER A 214 9.65 -19.99 -4.72
CA SER A 214 11.08 -20.23 -4.97
C SER A 214 11.48 -21.71 -5.02
N GLY A 215 10.63 -22.63 -4.52
CA GLY A 215 10.90 -24.07 -4.49
C GLY A 215 11.97 -24.47 -3.48
N ASP A 216 11.97 -23.92 -2.28
CA ASP A 216 12.87 -24.27 -1.15
C ASP A 216 14.37 -24.01 -1.38
N LYS A 217 14.73 -23.28 -2.42
CA LYS A 217 16.14 -23.08 -2.80
C LYS A 217 16.80 -21.89 -2.07
N GLU A 218 16.00 -21.03 -1.48
CA GLU A 218 16.44 -19.73 -0.98
C GLU A 218 15.89 -19.48 0.43
N GLN A 219 16.76 -19.02 1.33
CA GLN A 219 16.34 -18.61 2.68
C GLN A 219 16.20 -17.10 2.75
N VAL A 220 15.01 -16.62 3.06
CA VAL A 220 14.73 -15.20 3.22
C VAL A 220 14.22 -14.89 4.63
N ARG A 221 14.54 -13.68 5.11
CA ARG A 221 14.11 -13.22 6.43
C ARG A 221 13.67 -11.77 6.38
N LEU A 222 12.70 -11.44 7.25
CA LEU A 222 12.31 -10.08 7.59
C LEU A 222 12.76 -9.84 9.04
N HIS A 223 13.45 -8.73 9.29
CA HIS A 223 13.93 -8.36 10.61
C HIS A 223 13.50 -6.93 10.94
N TYR A 224 12.65 -6.76 11.94
CA TYR A 224 12.19 -5.45 12.36
C TYR A 224 13.14 -4.84 13.38
N VAL A 225 13.60 -3.63 13.10
CA VAL A 225 14.54 -2.87 13.93
C VAL A 225 13.88 -1.56 14.36
N SER A 226 13.87 -1.32 15.67
CA SER A 226 13.31 -0.09 16.25
C SER A 226 14.16 0.45 17.39
N HIS A 227 14.15 1.77 17.56
CA HIS A 227 14.77 2.41 18.71
C HIS A 227 14.04 2.09 20.02
N CYS A 228 12.77 1.70 19.99
CA CYS A 228 12.02 1.24 21.16
C CYS A 228 12.59 -0.05 21.78
N GLN A 229 13.39 -0.82 21.03
CA GLN A 229 14.10 -2.00 21.55
C GLN A 229 15.26 -1.65 22.50
N ARG A 230 15.64 -0.37 22.58
CA ARG A 230 16.75 0.14 23.42
C ARG A 230 16.30 0.59 24.82
N GLY A 231 15.01 0.49 25.12
CA GLY A 231 14.38 0.94 26.37
C GLY A 231 13.18 1.87 26.13
N PRO A 232 12.60 2.46 27.17
CA PRO A 232 11.48 3.41 27.05
C PRO A 232 11.83 4.52 26.07
N LEU A 233 10.93 4.78 25.11
CA LEU A 233 11.23 5.69 24.00
C LEU A 233 11.50 7.12 24.50
N LEU A 234 10.84 7.56 25.57
CA LEU A 234 11.08 8.88 26.17
C LEU A 234 12.54 9.01 26.61
N ASP A 235 13.08 8.02 27.33
CA ASP A 235 14.46 8.03 27.80
C ASP A 235 15.45 8.05 26.63
N VAL A 236 15.15 7.28 25.58
CA VAL A 236 15.97 7.24 24.36
C VAL A 236 16.01 8.61 23.66
N ILE A 237 14.87 9.31 23.57
CA ILE A 237 14.77 10.65 22.95
C ILE A 237 15.50 11.69 23.80
N GLN A 238 15.29 11.68 25.13
CA GLN A 238 15.84 12.68 26.03
C GLN A 238 17.34 12.57 26.21
N ARG A 239 17.88 11.35 26.25
CA ARG A 239 19.32 11.08 26.40
C ARG A 239 20.17 11.77 25.32
N ASP A 240 19.68 11.80 24.08
CA ASP A 240 20.41 12.34 22.96
C ASP A 240 19.93 13.74 22.51
N ARG A 241 19.16 14.45 23.35
CA ARG A 241 18.60 15.78 23.07
C ARG A 241 19.65 16.78 22.61
N PHE A 242 20.85 16.76 23.23
CA PHE A 242 21.96 17.63 22.82
C PHE A 242 22.42 17.38 21.37
N LYS A 243 22.50 16.13 20.97
CA LYS A 243 22.85 15.76 19.59
C LYS A 243 21.76 16.16 18.61
N ASP A 244 20.50 15.94 18.98
CA ASP A 244 19.34 16.35 18.18
C ASP A 244 19.35 17.88 17.96
N ARG A 245 19.67 18.64 19.00
CA ARG A 245 19.81 20.10 18.93
C ARG A 245 20.93 20.51 17.98
N ALA A 246 22.09 19.87 18.04
CA ALA A 246 23.23 20.15 17.19
C ALA A 246 22.96 19.92 15.69
N VAL A 247 22.12 18.91 15.36
CA VAL A 247 21.75 18.59 13.96
C VAL A 247 20.44 19.23 13.52
N GLY A 248 19.64 19.77 14.44
CA GLY A 248 18.36 20.43 14.16
C GLY A 248 17.19 19.48 13.87
N TYR A 249 17.29 18.19 14.20
CA TYR A 249 16.20 17.22 14.04
C TYR A 249 16.36 16.00 14.95
N SER A 250 15.27 15.27 15.15
CA SER A 250 15.21 14.07 15.98
C SER A 250 15.94 12.90 15.33
N LEU A 251 16.97 12.39 16.00
CA LEU A 251 17.76 11.23 15.57
C LEU A 251 17.13 9.90 15.99
N HIS A 252 16.25 9.92 17.02
CA HIS A 252 15.67 8.73 17.62
C HIS A 252 14.15 8.76 17.59
N GLY A 253 13.55 7.58 17.42
CA GLY A 253 12.10 7.39 17.39
C GLY A 253 11.67 6.42 16.28
N VAL A 254 10.37 6.10 16.25
CA VAL A 254 9.80 5.14 15.28
C VAL A 254 9.82 5.60 13.82
N HIS A 255 10.07 6.87 13.57
CA HIS A 255 10.34 7.40 12.22
C HIS A 255 11.72 6.97 11.69
N ARG A 256 12.53 6.28 12.48
CA ARG A 256 13.82 5.67 12.14
C ARG A 256 13.76 4.14 12.07
N ASP A 257 12.60 3.54 12.37
CA ASP A 257 12.44 2.10 12.29
C ASP A 257 12.75 1.57 10.88
N ASP A 258 13.16 0.32 10.84
CA ASP A 258 13.35 -0.40 9.57
C ASP A 258 12.77 -1.81 9.64
N LEU A 259 12.38 -2.33 8.48
CA LEU A 259 12.09 -3.72 8.24
C LEU A 259 13.14 -4.24 7.26
N GLU A 260 14.22 -4.79 7.80
CA GLU A 260 15.34 -5.28 7.01
C GLU A 260 14.96 -6.54 6.23
N PHE A 261 15.32 -6.57 4.95
CA PHE A 261 15.11 -7.69 4.04
C PHE A 261 16.43 -8.42 3.81
N LEU A 262 16.45 -9.72 4.13
CA LEU A 262 17.67 -10.53 4.08
C LEU A 262 17.48 -11.75 3.18
N LEU A 263 18.55 -12.08 2.44
CA LEU A 263 18.74 -13.34 1.73
C LEU A 263 19.89 -14.09 2.44
N GLY A 264 19.55 -15.19 3.12
CA GLY A 264 20.47 -15.78 4.09
C GLY A 264 20.76 -14.79 5.22
N ASP A 265 22.05 -14.47 5.41
CA ASP A 265 22.53 -13.51 6.41
C ASP A 265 22.85 -12.12 5.82
N TYR A 266 22.61 -11.91 4.53
CA TYR A 266 23.01 -10.71 3.83
C TYR A 266 21.82 -9.86 3.39
N PRO A 267 21.98 -8.52 3.31
CA PRO A 267 20.93 -7.63 2.81
C PRO A 267 20.52 -8.01 1.38
N MET A 268 19.20 -8.19 1.17
CA MET A 268 18.62 -8.50 -0.13
C MET A 268 19.03 -7.51 -1.22
N LYS A 269 19.18 -6.24 -0.87
CA LYS A 269 19.64 -5.17 -1.77
C LYS A 269 21.00 -5.45 -2.42
N ARG A 270 21.90 -6.19 -1.74
CA ARG A 270 23.28 -6.46 -2.21
C ARG A 270 23.38 -7.77 -2.94
N GLU A 271 22.71 -8.80 -2.44
CA GLU A 271 22.92 -10.19 -2.88
C GLU A 271 21.80 -10.70 -3.80
N GLY A 272 20.62 -10.05 -3.78
CA GLY A 272 19.47 -10.50 -4.54
C GLY A 272 19.61 -10.24 -6.05
N SER A 273 19.41 -11.27 -6.87
CA SER A 273 19.21 -11.11 -8.31
C SER A 273 17.88 -10.41 -8.61
N GLN A 274 17.70 -9.88 -9.82
CA GLN A 274 16.44 -9.23 -10.21
C GLN A 274 15.22 -10.14 -10.03
N GLY A 275 15.33 -11.42 -10.41
CA GLY A 275 14.26 -12.40 -10.24
C GLY A 275 13.96 -12.70 -8.77
N GLN A 276 15.01 -12.80 -7.92
CA GLN A 276 14.86 -12.98 -6.47
C GLN A 276 14.20 -11.77 -5.83
N ASN A 277 14.66 -10.55 -6.17
CA ASN A 277 14.08 -9.31 -5.67
C ASN A 277 12.58 -9.21 -6.00
N LYS A 278 12.21 -9.53 -7.24
CA LYS A 278 10.82 -9.51 -7.68
C LYS A 278 9.99 -10.58 -6.96
N THR A 279 10.51 -11.79 -6.85
CA THR A 279 9.85 -12.88 -6.09
C THR A 279 9.64 -12.49 -4.62
N PHE A 280 10.65 -11.88 -4.00
CA PHE A 280 10.59 -11.41 -2.62
C PHE A 280 9.46 -10.40 -2.42
N VAL A 281 9.37 -9.40 -3.29
CA VAL A 281 8.34 -8.36 -3.21
C VAL A 281 6.94 -8.95 -3.45
N ILE A 282 6.77 -9.81 -4.44
CA ILE A 282 5.48 -10.46 -4.71
C ILE A 282 5.05 -11.32 -3.52
N ALA A 283 5.96 -12.16 -3.00
CA ALA A 283 5.67 -12.99 -1.84
C ALA A 283 5.29 -12.14 -0.60
N LEU A 284 6.00 -11.04 -0.38
CA LEU A 284 5.71 -10.11 0.72
C LEU A 284 4.31 -9.50 0.58
N LYS A 285 3.92 -9.07 -0.62
CA LYS A 285 2.60 -8.50 -0.90
C LYS A 285 1.48 -9.52 -0.79
N LEU A 286 1.69 -10.75 -1.25
CA LEU A 286 0.72 -11.83 -1.09
C LEU A 286 0.59 -12.25 0.38
N ALA A 287 1.68 -12.20 1.16
CA ALA A 287 1.63 -12.41 2.61
C ALA A 287 0.80 -11.31 3.31
N GLN A 288 0.96 -10.06 2.91
CA GLN A 288 0.12 -8.95 3.41
C GLN A 288 -1.36 -9.16 3.07
N PHE A 289 -1.66 -9.64 1.86
CA PHE A 289 -3.03 -10.00 1.49
C PHE A 289 -3.60 -11.07 2.42
N THR A 290 -2.87 -12.16 2.62
CA THR A 290 -3.27 -13.25 3.53
C THR A 290 -3.42 -12.78 4.97
N PHE A 291 -2.54 -11.89 5.42
CA PHE A 291 -2.64 -11.26 6.74
C PHE A 291 -3.93 -10.42 6.86
N LEU A 292 -4.20 -9.51 5.91
CA LEU A 292 -5.43 -8.71 5.92
C LEU A 292 -6.69 -9.57 5.85
N GLN A 293 -6.69 -10.65 5.08
CA GLN A 293 -7.80 -11.58 5.01
C GLN A 293 -8.12 -12.21 6.38
N ARG A 294 -7.09 -12.53 7.17
CA ARG A 294 -7.25 -13.12 8.51
C ARG A 294 -7.69 -12.10 9.55
N THR A 295 -7.26 -10.86 9.41
CA THR A 295 -7.45 -9.79 10.39
C THR A 295 -8.72 -9.00 10.14
N SER A 296 -9.11 -8.82 8.88
CA SER A 296 -10.35 -8.11 8.51
C SER A 296 -11.55 -9.02 8.74
N SER A 297 -12.38 -8.70 9.71
CA SER A 297 -13.61 -9.44 9.99
C SER A 297 -14.55 -9.40 8.78
N ASN A 298 -14.59 -10.49 8.01
CA ASN A 298 -15.51 -10.80 6.90
C ASN A 298 -15.32 -10.07 5.56
N THR A 299 -14.33 -9.20 5.38
CA THR A 299 -14.14 -8.52 4.09
C THR A 299 -12.87 -8.99 3.40
N LEU A 300 -12.99 -9.71 2.28
CA LEU A 300 -11.84 -10.08 1.46
C LEU A 300 -11.21 -8.83 0.82
N PRO A 301 -9.88 -8.67 0.90
CA PRO A 301 -9.19 -7.58 0.23
C PRO A 301 -9.31 -7.68 -1.29
N LEU A 302 -9.26 -6.55 -1.99
CA LEU A 302 -9.02 -6.51 -3.44
C LEU A 302 -7.53 -6.76 -3.71
N LEU A 303 -7.23 -7.53 -4.76
CA LEU A 303 -5.85 -7.75 -5.20
C LEU A 303 -5.62 -7.10 -6.56
N LEU A 304 -4.72 -6.12 -6.60
CA LEU A 304 -4.31 -5.45 -7.83
C LEU A 304 -2.90 -5.91 -8.21
N LEU A 305 -2.75 -6.48 -9.39
CA LEU A 305 -1.50 -7.02 -9.93
C LEU A 305 -1.11 -6.26 -11.19
N ASP A 306 -0.18 -5.30 -11.06
CA ASP A 306 0.25 -4.44 -12.16
C ASP A 306 1.54 -4.97 -12.79
N ASP A 307 1.44 -5.54 -13.99
CA ASP A 307 2.57 -6.00 -14.83
C ASP A 307 3.62 -6.84 -14.07
N ILE A 308 3.11 -7.78 -13.24
CA ILE A 308 3.95 -8.50 -12.29
C ILE A 308 4.77 -9.65 -12.90
N PHE A 309 4.40 -10.13 -14.11
CA PHE A 309 5.00 -11.34 -14.69
C PHE A 309 6.27 -11.06 -15.52
N ASP A 310 6.55 -9.80 -15.84
CA ASP A 310 7.78 -9.42 -16.53
C ASP A 310 9.03 -9.82 -15.71
N LYS A 311 10.07 -10.32 -16.39
CA LYS A 311 11.38 -10.73 -15.80
C LYS A 311 11.33 -11.89 -14.78
N LEU A 312 10.25 -12.64 -14.70
CA LEU A 312 10.16 -13.88 -13.94
C LEU A 312 10.34 -15.08 -14.88
N ASP A 313 10.97 -16.14 -14.38
CA ASP A 313 11.01 -17.42 -15.09
C ASP A 313 9.63 -18.11 -15.08
N ALA A 314 9.43 -19.07 -16.01
CA ALA A 314 8.16 -19.75 -16.18
C ALA A 314 7.70 -20.52 -14.92
N GLN A 315 8.63 -21.05 -14.12
CA GLN A 315 8.29 -21.80 -12.90
C GLN A 315 7.72 -20.87 -11.82
N ARG A 316 8.32 -19.70 -11.63
CA ARG A 316 7.84 -18.69 -10.69
C ARG A 316 6.49 -18.09 -11.12
N VAL A 317 6.32 -17.84 -12.42
CA VAL A 317 5.02 -17.40 -12.98
C VAL A 317 3.95 -18.43 -12.68
N GLU A 318 4.20 -19.71 -12.98
CA GLU A 318 3.25 -20.81 -12.72
C GLU A 318 2.91 -20.92 -11.23
N ALA A 319 3.90 -20.82 -10.34
CA ALA A 319 3.68 -20.88 -8.91
C ALA A 319 2.82 -19.71 -8.39
N ILE A 320 3.08 -18.48 -8.86
CA ILE A 320 2.28 -17.30 -8.50
C ILE A 320 0.84 -17.47 -9.02
N VAL A 321 0.67 -17.90 -10.27
CA VAL A 321 -0.65 -18.15 -10.86
C VAL A 321 -1.44 -19.17 -10.06
N LYS A 322 -0.82 -20.30 -9.70
CA LYS A 322 -1.46 -21.32 -8.85
C LYS A 322 -1.86 -20.80 -7.48
N LEU A 323 -1.01 -19.97 -6.86
CA LEU A 323 -1.33 -19.35 -5.58
C LEU A 323 -2.54 -18.43 -5.70
N VAL A 324 -2.54 -17.53 -6.69
CA VAL A 324 -3.59 -16.53 -6.89
C VAL A 324 -4.89 -17.13 -7.42
N ALA A 325 -4.82 -18.28 -8.13
CA ALA A 325 -5.97 -19.04 -8.61
C ALA A 325 -6.79 -19.72 -7.50
N GLY A 326 -6.24 -19.83 -6.29
CA GLY A 326 -6.94 -20.46 -5.17
C GLY A 326 -8.17 -19.66 -4.72
N ASP A 327 -9.16 -20.37 -4.14
CA ASP A 327 -10.43 -19.78 -3.67
C ASP A 327 -10.26 -18.75 -2.53
N HIS A 328 -9.05 -18.61 -2.01
CA HIS A 328 -8.73 -17.69 -0.91
C HIS A 328 -8.63 -16.23 -1.34
N PHE A 329 -8.45 -15.95 -2.63
CA PHE A 329 -8.38 -14.60 -3.14
C PHE A 329 -9.78 -14.10 -3.53
N GLY A 330 -10.08 -12.86 -3.14
CA GLY A 330 -11.33 -12.20 -3.49
C GLY A 330 -11.36 -11.76 -4.96
N GLN A 331 -11.73 -10.52 -5.21
CA GLN A 331 -11.71 -9.94 -6.55
C GLN A 331 -10.28 -9.53 -6.93
N ILE A 332 -9.85 -9.92 -8.13
CA ILE A 332 -8.49 -9.72 -8.63
C ILE A 332 -8.53 -8.87 -9.89
N PHE A 333 -7.61 -7.93 -9.98
CA PHE A 333 -7.36 -7.13 -11.18
C PHE A 333 -5.92 -7.37 -11.64
N ILE A 334 -5.76 -7.74 -12.90
CA ILE A 334 -4.45 -8.08 -13.48
C ILE A 334 -4.23 -7.22 -14.71
N THR A 335 -3.07 -6.59 -14.81
CA THR A 335 -2.64 -5.93 -16.04
C THR A 335 -1.49 -6.69 -16.67
N ASP A 336 -1.49 -6.81 -17.99
CA ASP A 336 -0.39 -7.39 -18.75
C ASP A 336 -0.31 -6.75 -20.15
N THR A 337 0.86 -6.83 -20.76
CA THR A 337 1.10 -6.46 -22.15
C THR A 337 0.93 -7.65 -23.09
N ASN A 338 1.03 -8.88 -22.57
CA ASN A 338 1.02 -10.12 -23.33
C ASN A 338 -0.23 -10.94 -23.01
N ARG A 339 -1.06 -11.16 -24.05
CA ARG A 339 -2.28 -11.96 -23.95
C ARG A 339 -2.00 -13.43 -23.61
N ASP A 340 -0.93 -14.02 -24.15
CA ASP A 340 -0.59 -15.43 -23.93
C ASP A 340 -0.29 -15.73 -22.45
N HIS A 341 0.24 -14.76 -21.71
CA HIS A 341 0.43 -14.88 -20.27
C HIS A 341 -0.91 -14.91 -19.54
N LEU A 342 -1.82 -14.01 -19.89
CA LEU A 342 -3.16 -13.97 -19.28
C LEU A 342 -3.99 -15.20 -19.61
N ASP A 343 -3.94 -15.68 -20.84
CA ASP A 343 -4.66 -16.91 -21.24
C ASP A 343 -4.18 -18.12 -20.40
N LYS A 344 -2.88 -18.25 -20.13
CA LYS A 344 -2.34 -19.27 -19.22
C LYS A 344 -2.85 -19.11 -17.78
N ILE A 345 -2.96 -17.89 -17.30
CA ILE A 345 -3.51 -17.58 -15.99
C ILE A 345 -4.98 -17.99 -15.93
N LEU A 346 -5.77 -17.57 -16.91
CA LEU A 346 -7.21 -17.83 -16.99
C LEU A 346 -7.53 -19.32 -17.13
N LEU A 347 -6.71 -20.08 -17.86
CA LEU A 347 -6.85 -21.54 -17.96
C LEU A 347 -6.70 -22.25 -16.61
N ASN A 348 -5.91 -21.70 -15.69
CA ASN A 348 -5.69 -22.25 -14.36
C ASN A 348 -6.65 -21.70 -13.30
N MET A 349 -7.37 -20.63 -13.59
CA MET A 349 -8.30 -19.99 -12.68
C MET A 349 -9.75 -20.44 -12.98
N GLN A 350 -10.42 -20.99 -11.98
CA GLN A 350 -11.85 -21.29 -12.07
C GLN A 350 -12.64 -20.03 -11.66
N GLY A 351 -13.60 -19.64 -12.47
CA GLY A 351 -14.53 -18.55 -12.14
C GLY A 351 -14.76 -17.54 -13.26
N ASP A 352 -15.69 -16.63 -12.99
CA ASP A 352 -16.04 -15.57 -13.94
C ASP A 352 -14.87 -14.60 -14.14
N HIS A 353 -14.56 -14.34 -15.40
CA HIS A 353 -13.55 -13.35 -15.76
C HIS A 353 -14.06 -12.39 -16.82
N THR A 354 -13.47 -11.20 -16.81
CA THR A 354 -13.69 -10.19 -17.87
C THR A 354 -12.35 -9.70 -18.36
N ILE A 355 -12.21 -9.57 -19.69
CA ILE A 355 -11.01 -9.02 -20.33
C ILE A 355 -11.38 -7.65 -20.89
N PHE A 356 -10.56 -6.67 -20.58
CA PHE A 356 -10.64 -5.31 -21.10
C PHE A 356 -9.41 -5.00 -21.95
N TYR A 357 -9.63 -4.37 -23.07
CA TYR A 357 -8.56 -3.85 -23.94
C TYR A 357 -8.37 -2.37 -23.64
N VAL A 358 -7.12 -1.96 -23.44
CA VAL A 358 -6.77 -0.59 -23.09
C VAL A 358 -5.91 0.01 -24.18
N GLU A 359 -6.42 1.07 -24.81
CA GLU A 359 -5.74 1.80 -25.87
C GLU A 359 -5.93 3.31 -25.67
N ASN A 360 -4.83 4.09 -25.58
CA ASN A 360 -4.83 5.55 -25.45
C ASN A 360 -5.76 6.11 -24.35
N GLY A 361 -5.91 5.38 -23.23
CA GLY A 361 -6.80 5.76 -22.12
C GLY A 361 -8.27 5.37 -22.33
N GLU A 362 -8.63 4.79 -23.46
CA GLU A 362 -9.94 4.16 -23.68
C GLU A 362 -9.90 2.70 -23.21
N ILE A 363 -10.96 2.25 -22.53
CA ILE A 363 -11.08 0.91 -21.97
C ILE A 363 -12.32 0.25 -22.55
N MET A 364 -12.13 -0.80 -23.32
CA MET A 364 -13.17 -1.54 -24.02
C MET A 364 -13.26 -2.98 -23.53
N LYS A 365 -14.45 -3.54 -23.52
CA LYS A 365 -14.70 -4.96 -23.22
C LYS A 365 -14.55 -5.83 -24.44
#